data_e1f2f4cc2c31e2dfa9aca4a47679d49e
#
_entry.id   e1f2f4cc2c31e2dfa9aca4a47679d49e
#
_cell.length_a   1.000
_cell.length_b   1.000
_cell.length_c   1.000
_cell.angle_alpha   90.00
_cell.angle_beta   90.00
_cell.angle_gamma   90.00
#
_symmetry.space_group_name_H-M   'P 1'
#
loop_
_entity.id
_entity.type
_entity.pdbx_description
1 polymer ?
#
loop_
_entity_poly.entity_id
_entity_poly.type
_entity_poly.pdbx_seq_one_letter_code
_entity_poly.pdbx_strand_id
1 'polypeptide(L)'
;MKKLVLIGALVAAWAIQPGWAAEKAKSSCVSQSAIEAEQAIRYVTDLMVVSSVCQDTVYAEFRLRNRDVIVGYQKALITRFHGNAGFDRWNTSLANQAASKQGGNQLLCQQSVPLLKQASALDPKGFRAHAAAQAAADTVTPKCAK
;
A
#
# COMPACT_ATOMS: atom_id res chain seq x y z
N MET A 1 8.61 -62.05 -54.28
CA MET A 1 9.25 -62.21 -52.96
C MET A 1 9.37 -60.82 -52.32
N LYS A 2 8.42 -60.45 -51.49
CA LYS A 2 8.36 -59.12 -50.85
C LYS A 2 8.84 -59.26 -49.41
N LYS A 3 9.94 -58.59 -49.10
CA LYS A 3 10.47 -58.55 -47.73
C LYS A 3 9.80 -57.42 -46.97
N LEU A 4 9.01 -57.76 -45.97
CA LEU A 4 8.44 -56.82 -44.99
C LEU A 4 9.53 -56.45 -43.97
N VAL A 5 9.85 -55.20 -43.88
CA VAL A 5 10.71 -54.65 -42.81
C VAL A 5 9.78 -54.07 -41.75
N LEU A 6 9.72 -54.71 -40.59
CA LEU A 6 9.04 -54.20 -39.40
C LEU A 6 9.97 -53.17 -38.70
N ILE A 7 9.60 -51.90 -38.72
CA ILE A 7 10.23 -50.85 -37.96
C ILE A 7 9.54 -50.72 -36.61
N GLY A 8 10.17 -51.20 -35.57
CA GLY A 8 9.72 -51.03 -34.19
C GLY A 8 9.85 -49.58 -33.71
N ALA A 9 8.76 -48.94 -33.42
CA ALA A 9 8.74 -47.61 -32.81
C ALA A 9 8.91 -47.75 -31.28
N LEU A 10 10.09 -47.35 -30.80
CA LEU A 10 10.36 -47.16 -29.38
C LEU A 10 9.72 -45.84 -28.93
N VAL A 11 8.58 -45.92 -28.25
CA VAL A 11 7.96 -44.78 -27.58
C VAL A 11 8.66 -44.59 -26.25
N ALA A 12 9.59 -43.63 -26.17
CA ALA A 12 10.15 -43.18 -24.90
C ALA A 12 9.12 -42.35 -24.14
N ALA A 13 8.51 -42.95 -23.12
CA ALA A 13 7.63 -42.26 -22.19
C ALA A 13 8.48 -41.30 -21.33
N TRP A 14 8.44 -40.04 -21.64
CA TRP A 14 8.98 -38.97 -20.76
C TRP A 14 8.01 -38.78 -19.60
N ALA A 15 8.37 -39.29 -18.44
CA ALA A 15 7.68 -39.00 -17.19
C ALA A 15 7.89 -37.55 -16.85
N ILE A 16 6.88 -36.71 -17.13
CA ILE A 16 6.79 -35.33 -16.66
C ILE A 16 6.48 -35.42 -15.18
N GLN A 17 7.49 -35.23 -14.34
CA GLN A 17 7.31 -35.06 -12.90
C GLN A 17 6.73 -33.66 -12.65
N PRO A 18 5.54 -33.50 -12.05
CA PRO A 18 5.08 -32.23 -11.56
C PRO A 18 5.73 -31.96 -10.21
N GLY A 19 7.00 -31.60 -10.24
CA GLY A 19 7.72 -31.09 -9.07
C GLY A 19 7.43 -29.61 -8.84
N TRP A 20 6.19 -29.21 -8.82
CA TRP A 20 5.83 -27.92 -8.25
C TRP A 20 5.73 -28.10 -6.74
N ALA A 21 6.87 -28.00 -6.07
CA ALA A 21 6.87 -27.70 -4.66
C ALA A 21 6.08 -26.39 -4.52
N ALA A 22 4.86 -26.47 -4.02
CA ALA A 22 4.13 -25.33 -3.53
C ALA A 22 4.99 -24.72 -2.41
N GLU A 23 5.84 -23.76 -2.77
CA GLU A 23 6.49 -22.89 -1.84
C GLU A 23 5.36 -22.24 -1.06
N LYS A 24 5.12 -22.72 0.17
CA LYS A 24 4.19 -22.11 1.09
C LYS A 24 4.59 -20.65 1.15
N ALA A 25 3.83 -19.79 0.47
CA ALA A 25 3.92 -18.35 0.65
C ALA A 25 3.84 -18.14 2.16
N LYS A 26 4.98 -17.82 2.79
CA LYS A 26 5.00 -17.35 4.16
C LYS A 26 4.01 -16.20 4.18
N SER A 27 2.87 -16.40 4.83
CA SER A 27 1.93 -15.31 5.08
C SER A 27 2.73 -14.28 5.86
N SER A 28 3.25 -13.29 5.15
CA SER A 28 4.06 -12.25 5.74
C SER A 28 3.15 -11.37 6.57
N CYS A 29 3.03 -11.70 7.85
CA CYS A 29 2.34 -10.86 8.79
C CYS A 29 3.00 -9.47 8.83
N VAL A 30 2.22 -8.47 9.11
CA VAL A 30 2.66 -7.07 9.17
C VAL A 30 2.66 -6.61 10.61
N SER A 31 3.76 -5.99 11.05
CA SER A 31 3.82 -5.43 12.40
C SER A 31 2.83 -4.27 12.55
N GLN A 32 2.30 -4.10 13.77
CA GLN A 32 1.38 -3.01 14.07
C GLN A 32 1.98 -1.63 13.72
N SER A 33 3.28 -1.42 13.98
CA SER A 33 3.97 -0.17 13.64
C SER A 33 4.09 0.07 12.12
N ALA A 34 4.21 -1.00 11.34
CA ALA A 34 4.24 -0.89 9.89
C ALA A 34 2.84 -0.54 9.32
N ILE A 35 1.78 -1.12 9.90
CA ILE A 35 0.39 -0.75 9.54
C ILE A 35 0.13 0.71 9.91
N GLU A 36 0.57 1.15 11.09
CA GLU A 36 0.46 2.54 11.51
C GLU A 36 1.15 3.49 10.53
N ALA A 37 2.37 3.17 10.09
CA ALA A 37 3.08 3.95 9.10
C ALA A 37 2.33 4.00 7.76
N GLU A 38 1.75 2.89 7.31
CA GLU A 38 0.92 2.88 6.10
C GLU A 38 -0.32 3.76 6.24
N GLN A 39 -1.06 3.65 7.33
CA GLN A 39 -2.25 4.46 7.57
C GLN A 39 -1.91 5.95 7.67
N ALA A 40 -0.78 6.29 8.30
CA ALA A 40 -0.29 7.66 8.35
C ALA A 40 -0.01 8.24 6.95
N ILE A 41 0.71 7.51 6.10
CA ILE A 41 1.05 7.98 4.76
C ILE A 41 -0.18 7.98 3.85
N ARG A 42 -1.13 7.04 4.01
CA ARG A 42 -2.44 7.11 3.32
C ARG A 42 -3.17 8.39 3.65
N TYR A 43 -3.28 8.74 4.93
CA TYR A 43 -3.90 9.99 5.37
C TYR A 43 -3.23 11.23 4.75
N VAL A 44 -1.88 11.27 4.76
CA VAL A 44 -1.12 12.37 4.15
C VAL A 44 -1.38 12.48 2.65
N THR A 45 -1.45 11.34 1.97
CA THR A 45 -1.69 11.28 0.51
C THR A 45 -3.12 11.70 0.16
N ASP A 46 -4.12 11.23 0.89
CA ASP A 46 -5.51 11.64 0.70
C ASP A 46 -5.66 13.15 0.91
N LEU A 47 -5.06 13.69 1.98
CA LEU A 47 -5.05 15.12 2.27
C LEU A 47 -4.38 15.93 1.15
N MET A 48 -3.26 15.45 0.63
CA MET A 48 -2.54 16.09 -0.49
C MET A 48 -3.42 16.19 -1.73
N VAL A 49 -4.10 15.11 -2.09
CA VAL A 49 -4.96 15.06 -3.27
C VAL A 49 -6.16 15.98 -3.09
N VAL A 50 -6.82 15.91 -1.94
CA VAL A 50 -7.98 16.77 -1.62
C VAL A 50 -7.59 18.25 -1.63
N SER A 51 -6.54 18.63 -0.92
CA SER A 51 -6.08 20.03 -0.88
C SER A 51 -5.69 20.56 -2.26
N SER A 52 -5.09 19.71 -3.10
CA SER A 52 -4.75 20.08 -4.48
C SER A 52 -5.98 20.36 -5.33
N VAL A 53 -7.00 19.51 -5.22
CA VAL A 53 -8.26 19.66 -5.99
C VAL A 53 -9.08 20.84 -5.46
N CYS A 54 -9.16 21.01 -4.15
CA CYS A 54 -9.94 22.05 -3.50
C CYS A 54 -9.22 23.41 -3.43
N GLN A 55 -7.94 23.45 -3.84
CA GLN A 55 -7.11 24.65 -3.88
C GLN A 55 -7.01 25.36 -2.52
N ASP A 56 -6.88 24.56 -1.44
CA ASP A 56 -6.66 25.06 -0.10
C ASP A 56 -5.20 24.89 0.36
N THR A 57 -4.87 25.42 1.53
CA THR A 57 -3.52 25.38 2.11
C THR A 57 -3.34 24.32 3.19
N VAL A 58 -4.39 23.57 3.52
CA VAL A 58 -4.42 22.68 4.68
C VAL A 58 -3.33 21.62 4.63
N TYR A 59 -3.10 21.01 3.47
CA TYR A 59 -2.02 20.03 3.31
C TYR A 59 -0.63 20.64 3.56
N ALA A 60 -0.37 21.83 3.03
CA ALA A 60 0.93 22.49 3.19
C ALA A 60 1.21 22.81 4.66
N GLU A 61 0.22 23.33 5.36
CA GLU A 61 0.30 23.67 6.78
C GLU A 61 0.43 22.41 7.65
N PHE A 62 -0.38 21.38 7.37
CA PHE A 62 -0.30 20.09 8.05
C PHE A 62 1.08 19.44 7.87
N ARG A 63 1.60 19.40 6.65
CA ARG A 63 2.89 18.81 6.33
C ARG A 63 4.03 19.56 7.04
N LEU A 64 3.98 20.88 7.09
CA LEU A 64 4.99 21.69 7.78
C LEU A 64 4.99 21.39 9.28
N ARG A 65 3.81 21.39 9.91
CA ARG A 65 3.64 21.14 11.34
C ARG A 65 4.02 19.72 11.75
N ASN A 66 3.75 18.72 10.90
CA ASN A 66 3.95 17.31 11.18
C ASN A 66 5.18 16.70 10.48
N ARG A 67 6.08 17.51 9.96
CA ARG A 67 7.19 17.10 9.10
C ARG A 67 7.98 15.93 9.65
N ASP A 68 8.42 16.00 10.89
CA ASP A 68 9.31 14.98 11.49
C ASP A 68 8.58 13.64 11.68
N VAL A 69 7.28 13.69 12.01
CA VAL A 69 6.43 12.51 12.13
C VAL A 69 6.25 11.84 10.76
N ILE A 70 5.96 12.63 9.73
CA ILE A 70 5.80 12.14 8.36
C ILE A 70 7.10 11.50 7.87
N VAL A 71 8.24 12.15 8.06
CA VAL A 71 9.56 11.62 7.69
C VAL A 71 9.86 10.31 8.43
N GLY A 72 9.51 10.21 9.71
CA GLY A 72 9.65 8.98 10.48
C GLY A 72 8.85 7.81 9.87
N TYR A 73 7.60 8.02 9.52
CA TYR A 73 6.77 7.01 8.87
C TYR A 73 7.27 6.65 7.46
N GLN A 74 7.71 7.63 6.67
CA GLN A 74 8.32 7.37 5.36
C GLN A 74 9.56 6.48 5.46
N LYS A 75 10.46 6.75 6.40
CA LYS A 75 11.66 5.92 6.65
C LYS A 75 11.27 4.48 7.01
N ALA A 76 10.28 4.30 7.87
CA ALA A 76 9.78 2.97 8.23
C ALA A 76 9.25 2.20 7.01
N LEU A 77 8.51 2.87 6.13
CA LEU A 77 7.98 2.27 4.91
C LEU A 77 9.07 2.02 3.85
N ILE A 78 10.07 2.90 3.71
CA ILE A 78 11.21 2.66 2.83
C ILE A 78 11.93 1.37 3.24
N THR A 79 12.14 1.17 4.54
CA THR A 79 12.73 -0.09 5.06
C THR A 79 11.83 -1.28 4.74
N ARG A 80 10.53 -1.18 4.96
CA ARG A 80 9.57 -2.26 4.69
C ARG A 80 9.49 -2.63 3.22
N PHE A 81 9.52 -1.66 2.33
CA PHE A 81 9.43 -1.88 0.88
C PHE A 81 10.80 -2.12 0.22
N HIS A 82 11.82 -2.44 1.03
CA HIS A 82 13.17 -2.76 0.56
C HIS A 82 13.84 -1.65 -0.25
N GLY A 83 13.62 -0.41 0.13
CA GLY A 83 14.27 0.77 -0.44
C GLY A 83 13.31 1.77 -1.09
N ASN A 84 13.89 2.90 -1.53
CA ASN A 84 13.13 4.02 -2.09
C ASN A 84 12.27 3.61 -3.30
N ALA A 85 12.80 2.82 -4.23
CA ALA A 85 12.06 2.42 -5.42
C ALA A 85 10.79 1.60 -5.09
N GLY A 86 10.84 0.75 -4.05
CA GLY A 86 9.66 0.02 -3.58
C GLY A 86 8.63 0.94 -2.94
N PHE A 87 9.09 1.84 -2.08
CA PHE A 87 8.24 2.85 -1.46
C PHE A 87 7.60 3.77 -2.51
N ASP A 88 8.37 4.27 -3.48
CA ASP A 88 7.86 5.17 -4.52
C ASP A 88 6.78 4.53 -5.38
N ARG A 89 6.95 3.26 -5.76
CA ARG A 89 5.89 2.53 -6.50
C ARG A 89 4.61 2.40 -5.68
N TRP A 90 4.73 2.04 -4.41
CA TRP A 90 3.58 1.94 -3.52
C TRP A 90 2.90 3.30 -3.32
N ASN A 91 3.66 4.35 -3.04
CA ASN A 91 3.13 5.69 -2.80
C ASN A 91 2.47 6.29 -4.06
N THR A 92 3.04 6.05 -5.24
CA THR A 92 2.44 6.45 -6.52
C THR A 92 1.11 5.72 -6.76
N SER A 93 1.06 4.41 -6.49
CA SER A 93 -0.19 3.64 -6.59
C SER A 93 -1.25 4.18 -5.63
N LEU A 94 -0.86 4.54 -4.42
CA LEU A 94 -1.74 5.12 -3.41
C LEU A 94 -2.31 6.48 -3.87
N ALA A 95 -1.48 7.36 -4.39
CA ALA A 95 -1.90 8.66 -4.91
C ALA A 95 -2.87 8.51 -6.10
N ASN A 96 -2.61 7.58 -7.00
CA ASN A 96 -3.50 7.28 -8.13
C ASN A 96 -4.85 6.73 -7.65
N GLN A 97 -4.86 5.85 -6.64
CA GLN A 97 -6.08 5.36 -6.04
C GLN A 97 -6.88 6.47 -5.35
N ALA A 98 -6.22 7.37 -4.63
CA ALA A 98 -6.86 8.52 -4.01
C ALA A 98 -7.49 9.44 -5.07
N ALA A 99 -6.79 9.73 -6.15
CA ALA A 99 -7.28 10.55 -7.25
C ALA A 99 -8.48 9.90 -7.99
N SER A 100 -8.46 8.58 -8.19
CA SER A 100 -9.51 7.87 -8.95
C SER A 100 -10.84 7.74 -8.19
N LYS A 101 -10.84 7.79 -6.87
CA LYS A 101 -12.06 7.71 -6.04
C LYS A 101 -12.92 8.99 -6.11
N GLN A 102 -12.45 9.99 -6.78
CA GLN A 102 -12.99 11.35 -6.67
C GLN A 102 -13.77 11.74 -7.92
N GLY A 103 -15.07 11.50 -7.86
CA GLY A 103 -16.02 11.69 -8.98
C GLY A 103 -16.42 13.13 -9.28
N GLY A 104 -15.51 14.10 -9.24
CA GLY A 104 -15.80 15.49 -9.60
C GLY A 104 -15.40 16.49 -8.50
N ASN A 105 -14.77 17.59 -8.91
CA ASN A 105 -14.07 18.51 -8.01
C ASN A 105 -14.97 19.14 -6.92
N GLN A 106 -16.17 19.57 -7.28
CA GLN A 106 -17.05 20.29 -6.33
C GLN A 106 -17.61 19.36 -5.24
N LEU A 107 -18.07 18.17 -5.63
CA LEU A 107 -18.62 17.19 -4.68
C LEU A 107 -17.53 16.68 -3.73
N LEU A 108 -16.33 16.43 -4.26
CA LEU A 108 -15.18 16.05 -3.45
C LEU A 108 -14.91 17.07 -2.35
N CYS A 109 -14.79 18.35 -2.70
CA CYS A 109 -14.44 19.38 -1.73
C CYS A 109 -15.50 19.49 -0.62
N GLN A 110 -16.79 19.37 -0.95
CA GLN A 110 -17.85 19.33 0.04
C GLN A 110 -17.76 18.12 0.97
N GLN A 111 -17.50 16.94 0.43
CA GLN A 111 -17.37 15.69 1.20
C GLN A 111 -16.11 15.64 2.05
N SER A 112 -15.08 16.39 1.66
CA SER A 112 -13.78 16.38 2.33
C SER A 112 -13.65 17.42 3.46
N VAL A 113 -14.66 18.25 3.70
CA VAL A 113 -14.64 19.24 4.79
C VAL A 113 -14.26 18.61 6.15
N PRO A 114 -14.79 17.43 6.55
CA PRO A 114 -14.37 16.80 7.81
C PRO A 114 -12.89 16.44 7.86
N LEU A 115 -12.35 15.93 6.75
CA LEU A 115 -10.90 15.60 6.63
C LEU A 115 -10.04 16.84 6.78
N LEU A 116 -10.36 17.91 6.05
CA LEU A 116 -9.64 19.17 6.10
C LEU A 116 -9.67 19.80 7.50
N LYS A 117 -10.86 19.82 8.13
CA LYS A 117 -11.02 20.31 9.50
C LYS A 117 -10.20 19.50 10.51
N GLN A 118 -10.22 18.17 10.39
CA GLN A 118 -9.42 17.30 11.24
C GLN A 118 -7.92 17.57 11.05
N ALA A 119 -7.44 17.65 9.80
CA ALA A 119 -6.05 17.91 9.50
C ALA A 119 -5.55 19.25 10.04
N SER A 120 -6.39 20.29 10.00
CA SER A 120 -6.07 21.60 10.55
C SER A 120 -5.82 21.56 12.07
N ALA A 121 -6.49 20.64 12.78
CA ALA A 121 -6.39 20.50 14.24
C ALA A 121 -5.29 19.54 14.70
N LEU A 122 -4.76 18.66 13.83
CA LEU A 122 -3.78 17.65 14.23
C LEU A 122 -2.38 18.25 14.36
N ASP A 123 -1.87 18.24 15.60
CA ASP A 123 -0.47 18.41 15.92
C ASP A 123 0.31 17.08 15.79
N PRO A 124 1.64 17.06 15.98
CA PRO A 124 2.44 15.83 15.88
C PRO A 124 1.99 14.68 16.79
N LYS A 125 1.51 14.98 17.99
CA LYS A 125 0.99 13.98 18.93
C LYS A 125 -0.37 13.46 18.47
N GLY A 126 -1.26 14.35 18.10
CA GLY A 126 -2.59 14.02 17.59
C GLY A 126 -2.51 13.22 16.30
N PHE A 127 -1.59 13.54 15.39
CA PHE A 127 -1.39 12.79 14.16
C PHE A 127 -0.91 11.36 14.41
N ARG A 128 0.05 11.14 15.34
CA ARG A 128 0.46 9.79 15.76
C ARG A 128 -0.72 9.00 16.35
N ALA A 129 -1.48 9.62 17.24
CA ALA A 129 -2.64 8.98 17.85
C ALA A 129 -3.71 8.61 16.79
N HIS A 130 -3.93 9.48 15.81
CA HIS A 130 -4.83 9.20 14.68
C HIS A 130 -4.34 7.99 13.87
N ALA A 131 -3.07 7.96 13.46
CA ALA A 131 -2.49 6.86 12.70
C ALA A 131 -2.57 5.52 13.46
N ALA A 132 -2.26 5.53 14.77
CA ALA A 132 -2.35 4.36 15.62
C ALA A 132 -3.80 3.84 15.74
N ALA A 133 -4.78 4.74 15.85
CA ALA A 133 -6.19 4.37 15.89
C ALA A 133 -6.66 3.74 14.56
N GLN A 134 -6.25 4.29 13.42
CA GLN A 134 -6.53 3.70 12.11
C GLN A 134 -5.89 2.32 11.96
N ALA A 135 -4.64 2.16 12.40
CA ALA A 135 -3.96 0.86 12.38
C ALA A 135 -4.63 -0.19 13.30
N ALA A 136 -5.16 0.25 14.44
CA ALA A 136 -5.91 -0.65 15.33
C ALA A 136 -7.23 -1.11 14.69
N ALA A 137 -7.90 -0.22 13.97
CA ALA A 137 -9.16 -0.50 13.28
C ALA A 137 -8.97 -1.30 11.97
N ASP A 138 -7.75 -1.42 11.44
CA ASP A 138 -7.47 -2.21 10.25
C ASP A 138 -7.69 -3.71 10.54
N THR A 139 -8.68 -4.30 9.88
CA THR A 139 -9.04 -5.72 9.99
C THR A 139 -8.65 -6.53 8.76
N VAL A 140 -8.11 -5.88 7.73
CA VAL A 140 -7.80 -6.50 6.44
C VAL A 140 -6.36 -7.00 6.38
N THR A 141 -5.43 -6.24 6.97
CA THR A 141 -4.01 -6.56 6.95
C THR A 141 -3.69 -7.68 7.96
N PRO A 142 -3.06 -8.80 7.54
CA PRO A 142 -2.65 -9.86 8.45
C PRO A 142 -1.64 -9.34 9.47
N LYS A 143 -2.03 -9.25 10.73
CA LYS A 143 -1.17 -8.75 11.83
C LYS A 143 -0.31 -9.87 12.40
N CYS A 144 0.97 -9.57 12.70
CA CYS A 144 1.80 -10.49 13.45
C CYS A 144 1.24 -10.69 14.86
N ALA A 145 1.22 -11.94 15.31
CA ALA A 145 0.95 -12.24 16.72
C ALA A 145 2.00 -11.55 17.60
N LYS A 146 1.56 -11.05 18.76
CA LYS A 146 2.47 -10.47 19.76
C LYS A 146 3.26 -11.57 20.46
#